data_7ba2095df1fbe4d9fabfcfc4b7a52406
#
_entry.id   7ba2095df1fbe4d9fabfcfc4b7a52406
#
_cell.length_a   1.000
_cell.length_b   1.000
_cell.length_c   1.000
_cell.angle_alpha   90.00
_cell.angle_beta   90.00
_cell.angle_gamma   90.00
#
_symmetry.space_group_name_H-M   'P 1'
#
loop_
_entity.id
_entity.type
_entity.pdbx_description
1 polymer ?
#
loop_
_entity_poly.entity_id
_entity_poly.type
_entity_poly.pdbx_seq_one_letter_code
_entity_poly.pdbx_strand_id
1 'polypeptide(L)'
;MFYNWYDPATGDRVETWPDDGNPVHQFLSSVDNGWLAAGLRVVAEAEPSLAEEALAVYDGMHFGAFYNAEARPDLGVGLLRGGFWDEEPPGCSVAGDYLGTGTDVYYTCHNYDTTVSETRIATYLGIAEGEVPPEAYYASYRTFPDTCDWSWQEQKPIGESREHLGVPVFEGAYRYRALAVVPVWGVARR
;
A
#
# COMPACT_ATOMS: atom_id res chain seq x y z
N MET A 1 9.20 8.36 -6.65
CA MET A 1 8.93 6.93 -6.38
C MET A 1 10.05 6.06 -6.93
N PHE A 2 10.28 4.89 -6.31
CA PHE A 2 11.35 3.96 -6.66
C PHE A 2 10.78 2.62 -7.12
N TYR A 3 11.45 2.00 -8.07
CA TYR A 3 11.15 0.64 -8.48
C TYR A 3 11.57 -0.35 -7.40
N ASN A 4 11.05 -1.57 -7.46
CA ASN A 4 11.29 -2.54 -6.40
C ASN A 4 12.67 -3.21 -6.46
N TRP A 5 13.30 -3.26 -7.65
CA TRP A 5 14.47 -4.10 -7.83
C TRP A 5 15.65 -3.36 -8.46
N TYR A 6 16.71 -3.27 -7.68
CA TYR A 6 18.00 -2.69 -8.08
C TYR A 6 19.13 -3.67 -7.79
N ASP A 7 20.13 -3.66 -8.64
CA ASP A 7 21.38 -4.37 -8.39
C ASP A 7 22.16 -3.62 -7.29
N PRO A 8 22.45 -4.26 -6.15
CA PRO A 8 23.12 -3.58 -5.03
C PRO A 8 24.59 -3.21 -5.32
N ALA A 9 25.19 -3.80 -6.36
CA ALA A 9 26.57 -3.51 -6.73
C ALA A 9 26.70 -2.29 -7.64
N THR A 10 25.71 -2.07 -8.52
CA THR A 10 25.77 -0.99 -9.53
C THR A 10 24.74 0.12 -9.26
N GLY A 11 23.66 -0.18 -8.53
CA GLY A 11 22.51 0.71 -8.36
C GLY A 11 21.58 0.76 -9.58
N ASP A 12 21.85 -0.03 -10.61
CA ASP A 12 21.00 -0.10 -11.80
C ASP A 12 19.74 -0.92 -11.52
N ARG A 13 18.68 -0.66 -12.28
CA ARG A 13 17.47 -1.49 -12.23
C ARG A 13 17.75 -2.89 -12.74
N VAL A 14 17.18 -3.90 -12.09
CA VAL A 14 17.24 -5.29 -12.54
C VAL A 14 16.29 -5.45 -13.72
N GLU A 15 16.83 -5.72 -14.89
CA GLU A 15 16.08 -5.87 -16.16
C GLU A 15 15.64 -7.32 -16.40
N THR A 16 16.39 -8.28 -15.86
CA THR A 16 16.13 -9.70 -15.99
C THR A 16 16.37 -10.43 -14.67
N TRP A 17 15.55 -11.41 -14.38
CA TRP A 17 15.74 -12.25 -13.20
C TRP A 17 17.02 -13.09 -13.32
N PRO A 18 17.91 -13.07 -12.32
CA PRO A 18 19.19 -13.79 -12.38
C PRO A 18 19.03 -15.31 -12.43
N ASP A 19 17.90 -15.84 -11.91
CA ASP A 19 17.67 -17.27 -11.79
C ASP A 19 17.22 -17.92 -13.12
N ASP A 20 16.42 -17.21 -13.91
CA ASP A 20 15.77 -17.80 -15.10
C ASP A 20 15.91 -16.93 -16.37
N GLY A 21 16.47 -15.73 -16.26
CA GLY A 21 16.65 -14.80 -17.38
C GLY A 21 15.37 -14.15 -17.92
N ASN A 22 14.24 -14.37 -17.24
CA ASN A 22 12.98 -13.74 -17.64
C ASN A 22 13.00 -12.23 -17.43
N PRO A 23 12.30 -11.44 -18.27
CA PRO A 23 12.20 -9.99 -18.07
C PRO A 23 11.58 -9.63 -16.73
N VAL A 24 12.11 -8.61 -16.07
CA VAL A 24 11.50 -7.99 -14.89
C VAL A 24 10.55 -6.90 -15.36
N HIS A 25 9.27 -7.04 -15.05
CA HIS A 25 8.31 -5.95 -15.23
C HIS A 25 8.49 -4.93 -14.12
N GLN A 26 8.98 -3.75 -14.47
CA GLN A 26 9.38 -2.72 -13.51
C GLN A 26 8.18 -2.23 -12.68
N PHE A 27 8.17 -2.55 -11.41
CA PHE A 27 7.07 -2.33 -10.49
C PHE A 27 7.42 -1.32 -9.41
N LEU A 28 6.49 -0.42 -9.12
CA LEU A 28 6.55 0.54 -8.03
C LEU A 28 5.50 0.15 -6.99
N SER A 29 5.95 -0.50 -5.92
CA SER A 29 5.10 -0.95 -4.83
C SER A 29 4.75 0.19 -3.87
N SER A 30 3.51 0.29 -3.47
CA SER A 30 3.09 1.25 -2.45
C SER A 30 3.69 0.94 -1.08
N VAL A 31 3.88 -0.36 -0.77
CA VAL A 31 4.44 -0.82 0.49
C VAL A 31 5.93 -0.56 0.59
N ASP A 32 6.70 -0.99 -0.41
CA ASP A 32 8.16 -0.83 -0.39
C ASP A 32 8.55 0.65 -0.42
N ASN A 33 7.88 1.45 -1.23
CA ASN A 33 8.04 2.90 -1.20
C ASN A 33 7.62 3.49 0.15
N GLY A 34 6.58 2.97 0.79
CA GLY A 34 6.17 3.38 2.13
C GLY A 34 7.26 3.13 3.19
N TRP A 35 7.88 1.97 3.16
CA TRP A 35 8.98 1.64 4.07
C TRP A 35 10.23 2.47 3.80
N LEU A 36 10.57 2.70 2.52
CA LEU A 36 11.67 3.58 2.15
C LEU A 36 11.44 5.00 2.67
N ALA A 37 10.26 5.57 2.43
CA ALA A 37 9.90 6.91 2.89
C ALA A 37 9.97 7.04 4.42
N ALA A 38 9.44 6.05 5.15
CA ALA A 38 9.56 6.02 6.61
C ALA A 38 11.02 5.95 7.06
N GLY A 39 11.84 5.14 6.39
CA GLY A 39 13.28 5.07 6.63
C GLY A 39 13.99 6.41 6.41
N LEU A 40 13.68 7.11 5.33
CA LEU A 40 14.24 8.44 5.03
C LEU A 40 13.88 9.47 6.11
N ARG A 41 12.64 9.46 6.62
CA ARG A 41 12.23 10.32 7.74
C ARG A 41 13.01 9.99 9.02
N VAL A 42 13.23 8.72 9.31
CA VAL A 42 14.04 8.29 10.46
C VAL A 42 15.48 8.75 10.31
N VAL A 43 16.07 8.58 9.12
CA VAL A 43 17.45 9.05 8.85
C VAL A 43 17.57 10.56 9.04
N ALA A 44 16.62 11.33 8.51
CA ALA A 44 16.62 12.79 8.62
C ALA A 44 16.62 13.28 10.08
N GLU A 45 15.91 12.57 10.96
CA GLU A 45 15.83 12.91 12.39
C GLU A 45 17.04 12.39 13.19
N ALA A 46 17.54 11.20 12.84
CA ALA A 46 18.58 10.53 13.60
C ALA A 46 20.00 10.98 13.22
N GLU A 47 20.20 11.41 11.97
CA GLU A 47 21.49 11.82 11.44
C GLU A 47 21.39 13.18 10.73
N PRO A 48 21.56 14.28 11.46
CA PRO A 48 21.39 15.64 10.91
C PRO A 48 22.27 15.96 9.70
N SER A 49 23.41 15.27 9.55
CA SER A 49 24.29 15.47 8.41
C SER A 49 23.73 14.95 7.09
N LEU A 50 22.76 14.04 7.14
CA LEU A 50 22.07 13.45 6.00
C LEU A 50 20.64 13.98 5.83
N ALA A 51 20.17 14.85 6.72
CA ALA A 51 18.77 15.28 6.76
C ALA A 51 18.31 15.92 5.45
N GLU A 52 19.11 16.83 4.89
CA GLU A 52 18.77 17.52 3.64
C GLU A 52 18.63 16.53 2.47
N GLU A 53 19.58 15.61 2.33
CA GLU A 53 19.56 14.61 1.25
C GLU A 53 18.39 13.63 1.42
N ALA A 54 18.15 13.14 2.63
CA ALA A 54 17.07 12.22 2.92
C ALA A 54 15.68 12.86 2.67
N LEU A 55 15.49 14.11 3.08
CA LEU A 55 14.26 14.85 2.84
C LEU A 55 14.07 15.19 1.36
N ALA A 56 15.13 15.54 0.64
CA ALA A 56 15.04 15.79 -0.81
C ALA A 56 14.55 14.55 -1.58
N VAL A 57 14.96 13.35 -1.16
CA VAL A 57 14.45 12.10 -1.74
C VAL A 57 13.00 11.86 -1.33
N TYR A 58 12.67 12.07 -0.05
CA TYR A 58 11.32 11.90 0.49
C TYR A 58 10.31 12.82 -0.19
N ASP A 59 10.64 14.10 -0.37
CA ASP A 59 9.74 15.11 -0.98
C ASP A 59 9.36 14.79 -2.44
N GLY A 60 10.14 13.95 -3.11
CA GLY A 60 9.81 13.41 -4.44
C GLY A 60 8.89 12.18 -4.42
N MET A 61 8.42 11.75 -3.25
CA MET A 61 7.60 10.54 -3.09
C MET A 61 6.13 10.92 -2.89
N HIS A 62 5.28 10.60 -3.86
CA HIS A 62 3.86 10.98 -3.87
C HIS A 62 2.95 9.77 -3.67
N PHE A 63 2.43 9.59 -2.47
CA PHE A 63 1.59 8.43 -2.12
C PHE A 63 0.17 8.53 -2.70
N GLY A 64 -0.28 9.72 -3.06
CA GLY A 64 -1.52 9.95 -3.81
C GLY A 64 -1.55 9.19 -5.16
N ALA A 65 -0.39 8.90 -5.75
CA ALA A 65 -0.29 8.10 -6.96
C ALA A 65 -0.88 6.68 -6.82
N PHE A 66 -0.89 6.14 -5.61
CA PHE A 66 -1.47 4.82 -5.33
C PHE A 66 -2.95 4.86 -4.93
N TYR A 67 -3.51 6.05 -4.70
CA TYR A 67 -4.87 6.18 -4.21
C TYR A 67 -5.90 5.91 -5.32
N ASN A 68 -6.80 4.97 -5.06
CA ASN A 68 -7.94 4.67 -5.90
C ASN A 68 -9.23 5.16 -5.22
N ALA A 69 -9.74 6.30 -5.65
CA ALA A 69 -10.93 6.92 -5.06
C ALA A 69 -12.19 6.04 -5.18
N GLU A 70 -12.23 5.15 -6.17
CA GLU A 70 -13.39 4.30 -6.47
C GLU A 70 -13.32 2.92 -5.79
N ALA A 71 -12.34 2.68 -4.92
CA ALA A 71 -12.14 1.35 -4.34
C ALA A 71 -13.26 0.94 -3.36
N ARG A 72 -13.92 1.89 -2.70
CA ARG A 72 -15.04 1.66 -1.78
C ARG A 72 -16.21 2.57 -2.12
N PRO A 73 -16.91 2.28 -3.24
CA PRO A 73 -18.05 3.09 -3.68
C PRO A 73 -19.21 3.06 -2.69
N ASP A 74 -19.32 2.00 -1.89
CA ASP A 74 -20.30 1.86 -0.81
C ASP A 74 -20.11 2.89 0.32
N LEU A 75 -18.90 3.40 0.49
CA LEU A 75 -18.55 4.42 1.50
C LEU A 75 -18.21 5.78 0.86
N GLY A 76 -18.09 5.86 -0.45
CA GLY A 76 -17.63 7.06 -1.15
C GLY A 76 -16.16 7.41 -0.83
N VAL A 77 -15.35 6.41 -0.49
CA VAL A 77 -13.94 6.57 -0.08
C VAL A 77 -13.05 5.61 -0.85
N GLY A 78 -11.83 6.01 -1.10
CA GLY A 78 -10.84 5.18 -1.77
C GLY A 78 -9.95 4.40 -0.82
N LEU A 79 -9.14 3.54 -1.44
CA LEU A 79 -8.08 2.75 -0.80
C LEU A 79 -6.81 2.85 -1.65
N LEU A 80 -5.66 2.47 -1.07
CA LEU A 80 -4.43 2.38 -1.83
C LEU A 80 -4.38 1.09 -2.65
N ARG A 81 -3.89 1.19 -3.88
CA ARG A 81 -3.53 0.06 -4.73
C ARG A 81 -2.22 -0.57 -4.28
N GLY A 82 -1.97 -1.82 -4.69
CA GLY A 82 -0.71 -2.51 -4.46
C GLY A 82 0.49 -1.79 -5.03
N GLY A 83 0.31 -1.16 -6.19
CA GLY A 83 1.33 -0.43 -6.90
C GLY A 83 0.94 -0.19 -8.36
N PHE A 84 1.95 0.12 -9.18
CA PHE A 84 1.78 0.28 -10.61
C PHE A 84 3.08 -0.08 -11.36
N TRP A 85 2.95 -0.28 -12.67
CA TRP A 85 4.03 -0.49 -13.62
C TRP A 85 4.08 0.68 -14.60
N ASP A 86 5.24 0.95 -15.15
CA ASP A 86 5.45 1.91 -16.25
C ASP A 86 5.16 1.31 -17.64
N GLU A 87 5.07 -0.02 -17.74
CA GLU A 87 4.67 -0.75 -18.94
C GLU A 87 3.56 -1.76 -18.59
N GLU A 88 2.71 -2.10 -19.54
CA GLU A 88 1.64 -3.07 -19.33
C GLU A 88 2.21 -4.45 -18.95
N PRO A 89 1.97 -4.94 -17.72
CA PRO A 89 2.49 -6.22 -17.27
C PRO A 89 1.63 -7.37 -17.81
N PRO A 90 2.15 -8.61 -17.83
CA PRO A 90 1.30 -9.77 -18.03
C PRO A 90 0.36 -9.93 -16.84
N GLY A 91 -0.92 -10.12 -17.11
CA GLY A 91 -1.94 -10.32 -16.09
C GLY A 91 -2.86 -9.13 -15.86
N CYS A 92 -3.44 -9.03 -14.67
CA CYS A 92 -4.43 -8.01 -14.40
C CYS A 92 -3.79 -6.66 -14.07
N SER A 93 -4.07 -5.67 -14.92
CA SER A 93 -3.72 -4.27 -14.68
C SER A 93 -4.85 -3.33 -15.10
N VAL A 94 -4.81 -2.10 -14.61
CA VAL A 94 -5.75 -1.03 -14.95
C VAL A 94 -4.94 0.15 -15.47
N ALA A 95 -5.10 0.46 -16.76
CA ALA A 95 -4.45 1.64 -17.33
C ALA A 95 -4.89 2.92 -16.64
N GLY A 96 -3.96 3.84 -16.45
CA GLY A 96 -4.21 5.12 -15.82
C GLY A 96 -3.12 6.14 -16.10
N ASP A 97 -3.19 7.25 -15.41
CA ASP A 97 -2.30 8.38 -15.57
C ASP A 97 -1.63 8.70 -14.22
N TYR A 98 -0.32 8.78 -14.20
CA TYR A 98 0.43 9.13 -13.01
C TYR A 98 0.11 10.56 -12.56
N LEU A 99 -0.68 10.69 -11.49
CA LEU A 99 -1.06 11.97 -10.88
C LEU A 99 -1.66 13.01 -11.85
N GLY A 100 -2.26 12.56 -12.96
CA GLY A 100 -2.81 13.47 -13.97
C GLY A 100 -1.75 14.22 -14.80
N THR A 101 -0.54 13.71 -14.86
CA THR A 101 0.58 14.35 -15.59
C THR A 101 0.61 14.04 -17.08
N GLY A 102 -0.23 13.12 -17.55
CA GLY A 102 -0.20 12.58 -18.91
C GLY A 102 0.82 11.45 -19.09
N THR A 103 1.36 10.92 -17.98
CA THR A 103 2.26 9.76 -18.02
C THR A 103 1.45 8.48 -17.81
N ASP A 104 1.44 7.62 -18.83
CA ASP A 104 0.73 6.35 -18.74
C ASP A 104 1.36 5.44 -17.69
N VAL A 105 0.52 4.82 -16.88
CA VAL A 105 0.89 3.79 -15.90
C VAL A 105 -0.16 2.70 -15.84
N TYR A 106 0.22 1.54 -15.33
CA TYR A 106 -0.65 0.37 -15.22
C TYR A 106 -0.77 -0.04 -13.75
N TYR A 107 -1.90 0.28 -13.15
CA TYR A 107 -2.17 -0.01 -11.75
C TYR A 107 -2.50 -1.47 -11.52
N THR A 108 -2.17 -1.99 -10.33
CA THR A 108 -2.66 -3.28 -9.86
C THR A 108 -4.18 -3.30 -9.81
N CYS A 109 -4.80 -4.45 -10.15
CA CYS A 109 -6.26 -4.63 -10.05
C CYS A 109 -6.76 -4.70 -8.60
N HIS A 110 -5.88 -5.04 -7.66
CA HIS A 110 -6.23 -5.14 -6.24
C HIS A 110 -5.92 -3.84 -5.50
N ASN A 111 -6.72 -3.59 -4.48
CA ASN A 111 -6.45 -2.57 -3.47
C ASN A 111 -6.08 -3.25 -2.16
N TYR A 112 -5.33 -2.54 -1.35
CA TYR A 112 -5.10 -2.96 0.03
C TYR A 112 -6.31 -2.58 0.86
N ASP A 113 -7.16 -3.54 1.12
CA ASP A 113 -8.47 -3.35 1.71
C ASP A 113 -8.56 -3.74 3.18
N THR A 114 -7.48 -4.26 3.76
CA THR A 114 -7.46 -4.66 5.18
C THR A 114 -6.50 -3.83 6.03
N THR A 115 -7.00 -3.39 7.19
CA THR A 115 -6.21 -2.60 8.15
C THR A 115 -4.99 -3.34 8.70
N VAL A 116 -5.02 -4.66 8.74
CA VAL A 116 -3.90 -5.47 9.24
C VAL A 116 -2.91 -5.86 8.15
N SER A 117 -2.90 -5.14 7.04
CA SER A 117 -1.92 -5.30 5.97
C SER A 117 -0.73 -4.35 6.16
N GLU A 118 0.33 -4.63 5.45
CA GLU A 118 1.58 -3.86 5.47
C GLU A 118 1.43 -2.46 4.84
N THR A 119 0.40 -2.25 4.03
CA THR A 119 0.18 -0.97 3.35
C THR A 119 -0.18 0.19 4.29
N ARG A 120 -0.43 -0.06 5.56
CA ARG A 120 -0.73 1.02 6.51
C ARG A 120 0.31 2.13 6.50
N ILE A 121 1.59 1.78 6.28
CA ILE A 121 2.65 2.79 6.26
C ILE A 121 2.45 3.78 5.11
N ALA A 122 2.14 3.30 3.90
CA ALA A 122 1.88 4.15 2.74
C ALA A 122 0.59 5.00 2.94
N THR A 123 -0.45 4.42 3.55
CA THR A 123 -1.68 5.15 3.89
C THR A 123 -1.40 6.29 4.87
N TYR A 124 -0.64 6.03 5.94
CA TYR A 124 -0.28 7.07 6.91
C TYR A 124 0.53 8.19 6.30
N LEU A 125 1.51 7.86 5.45
CA LEU A 125 2.33 8.85 4.77
C LEU A 125 1.49 9.71 3.82
N GLY A 126 0.66 9.08 2.99
CA GLY A 126 -0.23 9.82 2.09
C GLY A 126 -1.22 10.74 2.83
N ILE A 127 -1.73 10.31 3.99
CA ILE A 127 -2.58 11.16 4.84
C ILE A 127 -1.76 12.31 5.45
N ALA A 128 -0.56 12.04 5.94
CA ALA A 128 0.30 13.06 6.55
C ALA A 128 0.71 14.15 5.57
N GLU A 129 0.93 13.78 4.31
CA GLU A 129 1.24 14.72 3.22
C GLU A 129 0.00 15.36 2.59
N GLY A 130 -1.21 14.98 3.02
CA GLY A 130 -2.48 15.53 2.49
C GLY A 130 -2.84 15.03 1.09
N GLU A 131 -2.19 13.98 0.61
CA GLU A 131 -2.41 13.36 -0.71
C GLU A 131 -3.50 12.29 -0.69
N VAL A 132 -3.79 11.73 0.49
CA VAL A 132 -4.80 10.70 0.72
C VAL A 132 -5.76 11.21 1.80
N PRO A 133 -7.08 11.14 1.59
CA PRO A 133 -8.03 11.57 2.60
C PRO A 133 -7.97 10.66 3.85
N PRO A 134 -8.06 11.22 5.06
CA PRO A 134 -7.93 10.46 6.31
C PRO A 134 -9.01 9.39 6.49
N GLU A 135 -10.15 9.53 5.83
CA GLU A 135 -11.23 8.55 5.79
C GLU A 135 -10.76 7.20 5.19
N ALA A 136 -9.79 7.23 4.28
CA ALA A 136 -9.25 6.03 3.65
C ALA A 136 -8.69 5.02 4.67
N TYR A 137 -8.13 5.49 5.78
CA TYR A 137 -7.68 4.62 6.86
C TYR A 137 -8.83 3.83 7.49
N TYR A 138 -9.96 4.49 7.71
CA TYR A 138 -11.13 3.87 8.33
C TYR A 138 -11.95 3.03 7.34
N ALA A 139 -11.78 3.26 6.05
CA ALA A 139 -12.44 2.49 4.99
C ALA A 139 -11.89 1.07 4.83
N SER A 140 -10.69 0.80 5.37
CA SER A 140 -10.11 -0.55 5.33
C SER A 140 -10.86 -1.52 6.25
N TYR A 141 -11.01 -2.76 5.80
CA TYR A 141 -11.59 -3.82 6.60
C TYR A 141 -10.67 -4.20 7.77
N ARG A 142 -11.28 -4.51 8.91
CA ARG A 142 -10.56 -4.75 10.17
C ARG A 142 -10.51 -6.22 10.56
N THR A 143 -11.07 -7.10 9.77
CA THR A 143 -11.18 -8.52 10.10
C THR A 143 -10.91 -9.40 8.91
N PHE A 144 -10.50 -10.64 9.18
CA PHE A 144 -10.34 -11.69 8.20
C PHE A 144 -11.46 -12.73 8.35
N PRO A 145 -11.83 -13.46 7.29
CA PRO A 145 -12.86 -14.47 7.34
C PRO A 145 -12.39 -15.71 8.09
N ASP A 146 -13.34 -16.37 8.75
CA ASP A 146 -13.12 -17.69 9.36
C ASP A 146 -12.80 -18.76 8.32
N THR A 147 -13.26 -18.57 7.09
CA THR A 147 -13.19 -19.55 6.01
C THR A 147 -12.01 -19.35 5.08
N CYS A 148 -11.32 -18.23 5.17
CA CYS A 148 -10.30 -17.80 4.22
C CYS A 148 -10.82 -17.73 2.77
N ASP A 149 -12.11 -17.57 2.55
CA ASP A 149 -12.69 -17.23 1.26
C ASP A 149 -12.68 -15.71 1.03
N TRP A 150 -12.84 -15.30 -0.21
CA TRP A 150 -12.76 -13.87 -0.57
C TRP A 150 -13.95 -13.03 -0.12
N SER A 151 -14.95 -13.62 0.51
CA SER A 151 -16.03 -12.89 1.18
C SER A 151 -15.56 -12.20 2.49
N TRP A 152 -14.35 -12.51 2.95
CA TRP A 152 -13.77 -11.93 4.16
C TRP A 152 -13.70 -10.40 4.14
N GLN A 153 -13.60 -9.80 2.99
CA GLN A 153 -13.57 -8.34 2.83
C GLN A 153 -14.83 -7.67 3.41
N GLU A 154 -15.94 -8.39 3.45
CA GLU A 154 -17.20 -7.91 4.02
C GLU A 154 -17.32 -8.16 5.53
N GLN A 155 -16.40 -8.90 6.11
CA GLN A 155 -16.45 -9.22 7.53
C GLN A 155 -16.00 -8.04 8.40
N LYS A 156 -16.62 -7.92 9.55
CA LYS A 156 -16.45 -6.79 10.48
C LYS A 156 -15.96 -7.29 11.83
N PRO A 157 -15.20 -6.47 12.58
CA PRO A 157 -14.90 -6.76 13.98
C PRO A 157 -16.18 -6.98 14.80
N ILE A 158 -16.07 -7.65 15.95
CA ILE A 158 -17.21 -8.02 16.79
C ILE A 158 -17.74 -6.84 17.61
N GLY A 159 -17.08 -5.71 17.61
CA GLY A 159 -17.41 -4.55 18.40
C GLY A 159 -18.58 -3.72 17.85
N GLU A 160 -18.90 -2.67 18.58
CA GLU A 160 -19.91 -1.69 18.18
C GLU A 160 -19.41 -0.86 17.00
N SER A 161 -20.35 -0.48 16.14
CA SER A 161 -20.05 0.48 15.07
C SER A 161 -19.97 1.89 15.65
N ARG A 162 -18.91 2.61 15.32
CA ARG A 162 -18.75 4.05 15.57
C ARG A 162 -18.42 4.76 14.29
N GLU A 163 -18.78 6.02 14.21
CA GLU A 163 -18.46 6.85 13.07
C GLU A 163 -17.13 7.58 13.29
N HIS A 164 -16.23 7.47 12.29
CA HIS A 164 -14.98 8.22 12.24
C HIS A 164 -14.88 8.91 10.88
N LEU A 165 -14.90 10.23 10.86
CA LEU A 165 -14.87 11.05 9.64
C LEU A 165 -15.94 10.64 8.61
N GLY A 166 -17.17 10.36 9.08
CA GLY A 166 -18.27 9.94 8.20
C GLY A 166 -18.22 8.47 7.75
N VAL A 167 -17.22 7.70 8.17
CA VAL A 167 -17.07 6.29 7.85
C VAL A 167 -17.52 5.43 9.03
N PRO A 168 -18.46 4.47 8.86
CA PRO A 168 -18.82 3.55 9.91
C PRO A 168 -17.70 2.53 10.14
N VAL A 169 -17.13 2.54 11.34
CA VAL A 169 -16.04 1.67 11.74
C VAL A 169 -16.52 0.72 12.82
N PHE A 170 -16.27 -0.57 12.64
CA PHE A 170 -16.53 -1.57 13.65
C PHE A 170 -15.26 -1.76 14.50
N GLU A 171 -15.39 -1.55 15.79
CA GLU A 171 -14.30 -1.70 16.75
C GLU A 171 -14.35 -3.06 17.44
N GLY A 172 -13.27 -3.38 18.16
CA GLY A 172 -13.17 -4.61 18.93
C GLY A 172 -12.30 -5.68 18.29
N ALA A 173 -12.43 -6.88 18.82
CA ALA A 173 -11.63 -8.01 18.38
C ALA A 173 -12.02 -8.44 16.96
N TYR A 174 -11.03 -8.85 16.20
CA TYR A 174 -11.27 -9.53 14.94
C TYR A 174 -11.90 -10.90 15.18
N ARG A 175 -12.80 -11.33 14.29
CA ARG A 175 -13.29 -12.69 14.27
C ARG A 175 -12.22 -13.64 13.78
N TYR A 176 -11.26 -13.88 14.61
CA TYR A 176 -10.30 -14.93 14.40
C TYR A 176 -10.76 -16.21 15.03
N ARG A 177 -10.75 -17.29 14.28
CA ARG A 177 -10.57 -18.58 14.92
C ARG A 177 -9.22 -18.57 15.65
N ALA A 178 -9.14 -19.33 16.75
CA ALA A 178 -8.03 -19.42 17.68
C ALA A 178 -6.62 -19.74 17.10
N LEU A 179 -6.50 -19.79 15.80
CA LEU A 179 -5.23 -19.83 15.07
C LEU A 179 -4.62 -18.46 14.86
N ALA A 180 -5.23 -17.53 15.43
CA ALA A 180 -4.92 -16.15 15.22
C ALA A 180 -3.74 -15.66 16.02
N VAL A 181 -2.68 -16.32 15.90
CA VAL A 181 -1.42 -15.61 15.76
C VAL A 181 -1.31 -15.32 14.28
N VAL A 182 -1.97 -14.27 13.85
CA VAL A 182 -1.58 -13.67 12.58
C VAL A 182 -0.21 -13.11 12.83
N PRO A 183 0.80 -13.62 12.17
CA PRO A 183 2.06 -12.92 12.14
C PRO A 183 1.77 -11.51 11.65
N VAL A 184 2.48 -10.54 12.12
CA VAL A 184 2.43 -9.13 11.72
C VAL A 184 2.41 -8.97 10.17
N TRP A 185 2.68 -10.02 9.44
CA TRP A 185 2.84 -10.12 8.00
C TRP A 185 1.68 -10.83 7.27
N GLY A 186 0.54 -11.04 7.89
CA GLY A 186 -0.65 -11.58 7.20
C GLY A 186 -0.53 -13.00 6.62
N VAL A 187 0.47 -13.77 7.01
CA VAL A 187 0.59 -15.16 6.58
C VAL A 187 -0.01 -16.08 7.64
N ALA A 188 -1.20 -16.61 7.37
CA ALA A 188 -1.75 -17.69 8.16
C ALA A 188 -0.81 -18.91 8.04
N ARG A 189 -0.16 -19.31 9.11
CA ARG A 189 0.44 -20.64 9.17
C ARG A 189 -0.68 -21.66 9.42
N ARG A 190 -0.78 -22.60 8.49
CA ARG A 190 -1.62 -23.78 8.68
C ARG A 190 -1.05 -24.66 9.77
#